data_8d51fe2c83ea28693f2b0e7a5094b53e
#
_entry.id   8d51fe2c83ea28693f2b0e7a5094b53e
#
_cell.length_a   1.000
_cell.length_b   1.000
_cell.length_c   1.000
_cell.angle_alpha   90.00
_cell.angle_beta   90.00
_cell.angle_gamma   90.00
#
_symmetry.space_group_name_H-M   'P 1'
#
loop_
_entity.id
_entity.type
_entity.pdbx_description
1 polymer ?
#
loop_
_entity_poly.entity_id
_entity_poly.type
_entity_poly.pdbx_seq_one_letter_code
_entity_poly.pdbx_strand_id
1 'polypeptide(L)'
;MNKRRLTTATLIMACALNISATGIPATGGKEKADKREAVAQTEYKVPVAGAHEAMMQGRFSPTWESLKGYVTPEWFRNAKFGIWAHWGPQCVEGSGDWMAREMYIEGSKAWKHHREHYGHQAEVGFKDILPLFKAENWDPDKLVAYYKSIGAQYFFALGNHHDNFDLWDSKYQPWNSMNIGPHKDILRGWADAARRHGLRFGVSLHADHAWTWYEPSRRYDLKGDRIGEPYDGHLTKADGKGKWWEGYDPQDLYRQNHPLSKGSWSNDICGSQWGWGNGAATPSQEFVNNFYDRTLDVINRYNPDLLYFDVTVLPFYPLSDAGLKIATHFYNHNIATHKGKLEAVLFGKILDEEQRKAMVWDVERGAPNEKVAHPWQSCSCIGGWHYNTSIYERDRYKSAKTVVALLADIVSKNGNLLLSVPLRADGTYDEKEKAILDEFGAWMRTNSEAIYDTRPWEIFGEGPIASSSIKINAQGFNEGEYAKATAEEIRFTQKGRHIYAIALGWPESNKVTIKSLAKGSAYHKGSIRSVELLGYGKLKAHQDSEGLTVCLPQKKAGAIAPVLKIKR
;
A
#
# COMPACT_ATOMS: atom_id res chain seq x y z
N MET A 1 21.47 1.05 43.59
CA MET A 1 22.12 0.80 42.29
C MET A 1 21.04 0.58 41.23
N ASN A 2 20.69 1.65 40.50
CA ASN A 2 19.60 1.66 39.51
C ASN A 2 20.10 1.17 38.15
N LYS A 3 19.60 0.05 37.70
CA LYS A 3 19.79 -0.39 36.32
C LYS A 3 18.69 0.24 35.45
N ARG A 4 19.04 1.29 34.70
CA ARG A 4 18.22 1.82 33.59
C ARG A 4 18.23 0.82 32.44
N ARG A 5 17.06 0.31 32.10
CA ARG A 5 16.83 -0.41 30.82
C ARG A 5 16.70 0.64 29.72
N LEU A 6 17.63 0.68 28.81
CA LEU A 6 17.49 1.39 27.53
C LEU A 6 16.61 0.52 26.63
N THR A 7 15.39 0.96 26.40
CA THR A 7 14.55 0.47 25.30
C THR A 7 14.95 1.24 24.04
N THR A 8 15.61 0.56 23.13
CA THR A 8 15.88 1.09 21.79
C THR A 8 14.57 1.03 20.98
N ALA A 9 13.83 2.11 21.00
CA ALA A 9 12.71 2.30 20.07
C ALA A 9 13.29 2.69 18.71
N THR A 10 13.06 1.86 17.72
CA THR A 10 13.37 2.19 16.32
C THR A 10 12.39 3.27 15.88
N LEU A 11 12.85 4.51 15.90
CA LEU A 11 12.11 5.68 15.44
C LEU A 11 12.16 5.67 13.89
N ILE A 12 11.15 5.13 13.24
CA ILE A 12 10.88 5.43 11.84
C ILE A 12 10.10 6.74 11.84
N MET A 13 10.80 7.82 11.52
CA MET A 13 10.28 9.17 11.58
C MET A 13 9.40 9.43 10.36
N ALA A 14 8.10 9.56 10.57
CA ALA A 14 7.19 10.07 9.55
C ALA A 14 7.57 11.54 9.25
N CYS A 15 7.97 11.83 8.01
CA CYS A 15 8.21 13.19 7.58
C CYS A 15 6.90 13.97 7.48
N ALA A 16 6.49 14.60 8.58
CA ALA A 16 5.43 15.60 8.55
C ALA A 16 6.01 16.92 8.03
N LEU A 17 5.71 17.27 6.79
CA LEU A 17 6.00 18.59 6.24
C LEU A 17 5.07 19.62 6.91
N ASN A 18 5.64 20.46 7.78
CA ASN A 18 4.99 21.67 8.28
C ASN A 18 4.97 22.72 7.14
N ILE A 19 3.82 22.86 6.48
CA ILE A 19 3.55 24.00 5.61
C ILE A 19 2.82 25.02 6.45
N SER A 20 3.52 26.09 6.83
CA SER A 20 2.93 27.26 7.48
C SER A 20 2.10 28.04 6.48
N ALA A 21 0.79 28.11 6.70
CA ALA A 21 -0.09 29.00 5.96
C ALA A 21 0.05 30.43 6.53
N THR A 22 0.65 31.34 5.75
CA THR A 22 0.60 32.77 6.03
C THR A 22 -0.69 33.34 5.46
N GLY A 23 -1.52 33.89 6.33
CA GLY A 23 -2.78 34.50 5.98
C GLY A 23 -2.61 35.81 5.21
N ILE A 24 -3.50 36.05 4.24
CA ILE A 24 -3.70 37.33 3.53
C ILE A 24 -5.05 37.88 3.95
N PRO A 25 -5.16 39.19 4.28
CA PRO A 25 -6.40 39.80 4.72
C PRO A 25 -7.36 40.10 3.57
N ALA A 26 -8.66 39.92 3.85
CA ALA A 26 -9.74 40.24 2.94
C ALA A 26 -9.94 41.77 2.83
N THR A 27 -9.95 42.33 1.63
CA THR A 27 -10.60 43.59 1.32
C THR A 27 -11.56 43.40 0.15
N GLY A 28 -12.80 43.84 0.37
CA GLY A 28 -13.87 43.71 -0.62
C GLY A 28 -13.79 44.75 -1.74
N GLY A 29 -14.39 44.41 -2.88
CA GLY A 29 -14.62 45.30 -4.01
C GLY A 29 -15.36 44.56 -5.12
N LYS A 30 -16.61 44.97 -5.39
CA LYS A 30 -17.43 44.51 -6.52
C LYS A 30 -16.85 45.08 -7.82
N GLU A 31 -16.75 44.26 -8.87
CA GLU A 31 -17.32 44.61 -10.18
C GLU A 31 -17.12 43.54 -11.26
N LYS A 32 -18.04 43.54 -12.21
CA LYS A 32 -18.27 42.69 -13.35
C LYS A 32 -17.06 42.54 -14.29
N ALA A 33 -16.84 41.34 -14.83
CA ALA A 33 -16.90 41.12 -16.29
C ALA A 33 -16.39 39.71 -16.62
N ASP A 34 -17.18 39.05 -17.42
CA ASP A 34 -16.92 37.88 -18.22
C ASP A 34 -15.55 37.94 -18.93
N LYS A 35 -14.57 37.20 -18.44
CA LYS A 35 -13.38 36.80 -19.17
C LYS A 35 -13.10 35.36 -18.80
N ARG A 36 -13.31 34.47 -19.78
CA ARG A 36 -12.74 33.11 -19.73
C ARG A 36 -11.23 33.28 -19.54
N GLU A 37 -10.78 33.19 -18.30
CA GLU A 37 -9.36 33.04 -17.99
C GLU A 37 -8.91 31.72 -18.59
N ALA A 38 -8.06 31.79 -19.59
CA ALA A 38 -7.27 30.64 -20.02
C ALA A 38 -6.51 30.16 -18.78
N VAL A 39 -6.87 28.97 -18.29
CA VAL A 39 -6.11 28.31 -17.21
C VAL A 39 -4.67 28.26 -17.67
N ALA A 40 -3.79 29.01 -17.02
CA ALA A 40 -2.37 28.99 -17.30
C ALA A 40 -1.92 27.53 -17.24
N GLN A 41 -1.46 26.97 -18.36
CA GLN A 41 -0.87 25.65 -18.38
C GLN A 41 0.32 25.69 -17.41
N THR A 42 0.26 24.88 -16.36
CA THR A 42 1.37 24.71 -15.43
C THR A 42 2.57 24.22 -16.25
N GLU A 43 3.61 25.03 -16.38
CA GLU A 43 4.84 24.65 -17.08
C GLU A 43 5.61 23.67 -16.18
N TYR A 44 5.62 22.41 -16.56
CA TYR A 44 6.36 21.37 -15.83
C TYR A 44 7.85 21.45 -16.15
N LYS A 45 8.70 21.28 -15.14
CA LYS A 45 10.16 21.33 -15.28
C LYS A 45 10.70 20.20 -16.16
N VAL A 46 10.08 19.01 -16.08
CA VAL A 46 10.46 17.80 -16.82
C VAL A 46 9.18 17.14 -17.36
N PRO A 47 8.50 17.70 -18.37
CA PRO A 47 7.29 17.10 -18.93
C PRO A 47 7.62 15.83 -19.70
N VAL A 48 6.67 14.93 -19.90
CA VAL A 48 6.83 13.81 -20.83
C VAL A 48 6.90 14.36 -22.26
N ALA A 49 8.01 14.14 -22.93
CA ALA A 49 8.26 14.60 -24.29
C ALA A 49 9.15 13.63 -25.07
N GLY A 50 8.66 13.14 -26.23
CA GLY A 50 9.39 12.16 -27.04
C GLY A 50 9.33 10.73 -26.47
N ALA A 51 8.36 10.41 -25.63
CA ALA A 51 8.08 9.05 -25.19
C ALA A 51 7.61 8.14 -26.35
N HIS A 52 7.80 6.84 -26.22
CA HIS A 52 7.46 5.86 -27.25
C HIS A 52 5.99 5.43 -27.21
N GLU A 53 5.41 5.31 -26.01
CA GLU A 53 4.01 4.89 -25.85
C GLU A 53 3.08 6.12 -25.95
N ALA A 54 2.06 5.99 -26.78
CA ALA A 54 1.07 7.05 -26.97
C ALA A 54 -0.01 6.99 -25.88
N MET A 55 -0.29 8.14 -25.25
CA MET A 55 -1.41 8.27 -24.32
C MET A 55 -2.74 8.06 -25.04
N MET A 56 -3.59 7.17 -24.52
CA MET A 56 -4.93 6.96 -25.08
C MET A 56 -5.79 8.20 -24.90
N GLN A 57 -6.33 8.71 -25.98
CA GLN A 57 -7.32 9.77 -25.98
C GLN A 57 -8.70 9.24 -25.59
N GLY A 58 -9.54 10.05 -24.97
CA GLY A 58 -10.89 9.62 -24.59
C GLY A 58 -11.61 10.63 -23.69
N ARG A 59 -12.37 10.12 -22.74
CA ARG A 59 -13.18 10.92 -21.81
C ARG A 59 -12.34 11.86 -20.94
N PHE A 60 -11.16 11.40 -20.52
CA PHE A 60 -10.28 12.17 -19.64
C PHE A 60 -9.13 12.82 -20.42
N SER A 61 -8.69 13.98 -19.93
CA SER A 61 -7.50 14.72 -20.38
C SER A 61 -6.49 14.82 -19.24
N PRO A 62 -5.19 15.04 -19.48
CA PRO A 62 -4.14 15.04 -18.46
C PRO A 62 -4.11 16.34 -17.65
N THR A 63 -5.24 16.69 -17.06
CA THR A 63 -5.42 17.83 -16.17
C THR A 63 -6.21 17.43 -14.93
N TRP A 64 -5.91 18.08 -13.82
CA TRP A 64 -6.66 17.86 -12.58
C TRP A 64 -8.16 18.08 -12.77
N GLU A 65 -8.53 19.15 -13.52
CA GLU A 65 -9.93 19.48 -13.77
C GLU A 65 -10.68 18.33 -14.47
N SER A 66 -10.06 17.73 -15.49
CA SER A 66 -10.66 16.60 -16.18
C SER A 66 -10.73 15.34 -15.28
N LEU A 67 -9.64 15.07 -14.54
CA LEU A 67 -9.57 13.87 -13.71
C LEU A 67 -10.51 13.90 -12.50
N LYS A 68 -10.94 15.07 -12.01
CA LYS A 68 -11.99 15.22 -10.98
C LYS A 68 -13.35 14.66 -11.41
N GLY A 69 -13.55 14.40 -12.69
CA GLY A 69 -14.70 13.64 -13.18
C GLY A 69 -14.68 12.13 -12.88
N TYR A 70 -13.67 11.65 -12.15
CA TYR A 70 -13.56 10.27 -11.69
C TYR A 70 -14.63 9.93 -10.66
N VAL A 71 -15.18 8.74 -10.76
CA VAL A 71 -16.08 8.18 -9.75
C VAL A 71 -15.57 6.79 -9.39
N THR A 72 -15.30 6.58 -8.11
CA THR A 72 -14.85 5.27 -7.62
C THR A 72 -15.85 4.18 -7.96
N PRO A 73 -15.46 3.12 -8.67
CA PRO A 73 -16.34 2.03 -9.07
C PRO A 73 -17.02 1.34 -7.88
N GLU A 74 -18.28 0.98 -8.05
CA GLU A 74 -19.08 0.34 -6.98
C GLU A 74 -18.49 -1.01 -6.56
N TRP A 75 -17.88 -1.75 -7.49
CA TRP A 75 -17.21 -3.01 -7.15
C TRP A 75 -16.10 -2.82 -6.10
N PHE A 76 -15.32 -1.72 -6.19
CA PHE A 76 -14.26 -1.45 -5.21
C PHE A 76 -14.84 -1.07 -3.85
N ARG A 77 -15.91 -0.27 -3.84
CA ARG A 77 -16.62 0.08 -2.60
C ARG A 77 -17.20 -1.15 -1.89
N ASN A 78 -17.51 -2.20 -2.63
CA ASN A 78 -18.08 -3.45 -2.14
C ASN A 78 -17.03 -4.48 -1.73
N ALA A 79 -15.85 -4.44 -2.34
CA ALA A 79 -14.78 -5.43 -2.19
C ALA A 79 -14.17 -5.49 -0.78
N LYS A 80 -13.92 -4.38 -0.13
CA LYS A 80 -13.46 -4.19 1.25
C LYS A 80 -12.12 -4.82 1.63
N PHE A 81 -11.69 -5.90 1.00
CA PHE A 81 -10.46 -6.62 1.35
C PHE A 81 -9.72 -7.10 0.11
N GLY A 82 -8.44 -6.77 0.05
CA GLY A 82 -7.50 -7.24 -0.97
C GLY A 82 -6.20 -7.75 -0.36
N ILE A 83 -5.46 -8.52 -1.13
CA ILE A 83 -4.12 -9.01 -0.81
C ILE A 83 -3.10 -8.37 -1.74
N TRP A 84 -1.94 -8.10 -1.20
CA TRP A 84 -0.77 -7.58 -1.93
C TRP A 84 0.42 -8.52 -1.74
N ALA A 85 1.05 -8.92 -2.82
CA ALA A 85 2.31 -9.62 -2.77
C ALA A 85 3.47 -8.65 -3.05
N HIS A 86 4.15 -8.16 -2.01
CA HIS A 86 5.45 -7.51 -2.13
C HIS A 86 6.51 -8.60 -2.32
N TRP A 87 6.83 -8.90 -3.57
CA TRP A 87 7.68 -10.02 -3.90
C TRP A 87 8.51 -9.73 -5.14
N GLY A 88 9.82 -9.91 -5.00
CA GLY A 88 10.82 -9.65 -6.01
C GLY A 88 12.23 -9.94 -5.50
N PRO A 89 13.29 -9.47 -6.18
CA PRO A 89 14.68 -9.78 -5.82
C PRO A 89 15.08 -9.35 -4.41
N GLN A 90 14.44 -8.34 -3.83
CA GLN A 90 14.71 -7.91 -2.46
C GLN A 90 14.39 -9.00 -1.41
N CYS A 91 13.61 -10.03 -1.78
CA CYS A 91 13.33 -11.15 -0.89
C CYS A 91 14.48 -12.16 -0.79
N VAL A 92 15.49 -12.09 -1.67
CA VAL A 92 16.60 -13.07 -1.75
C VAL A 92 17.38 -13.13 -0.44
N GLU A 93 17.74 -11.98 0.10
CA GLU A 93 18.53 -11.92 1.34
C GLU A 93 17.69 -12.11 2.61
N GLY A 94 16.35 -12.07 2.52
CA GLY A 94 15.49 -12.17 3.69
C GLY A 94 15.70 -11.05 4.72
N SER A 95 16.27 -9.92 4.31
CA SER A 95 16.55 -8.76 5.16
C SER A 95 15.39 -7.77 5.27
N GLY A 96 14.31 -8.02 4.54
CA GLY A 96 13.10 -7.18 4.54
C GLY A 96 13.13 -6.08 3.51
N ASP A 97 12.27 -5.09 3.75
CA ASP A 97 12.06 -3.99 2.82
C ASP A 97 13.29 -3.07 2.73
N TRP A 98 13.51 -2.49 1.55
CA TRP A 98 14.62 -1.59 1.21
C TRP A 98 16.02 -2.19 1.29
N MET A 99 16.14 -3.51 1.34
CA MET A 99 17.43 -4.20 1.39
C MET A 99 18.37 -3.71 0.29
N ALA A 100 17.89 -3.59 -0.95
CA ALA A 100 18.70 -3.18 -2.11
C ALA A 100 19.28 -1.75 -2.00
N ARG A 101 18.72 -0.89 -1.12
CA ARG A 101 19.29 0.41 -0.75
C ARG A 101 20.18 0.30 0.48
N GLU A 102 19.65 -0.33 1.52
CA GLU A 102 20.30 -0.36 2.84
C GLU A 102 21.59 -1.16 2.85
N MET A 103 21.76 -2.11 1.90
CA MET A 103 23.03 -2.82 1.73
C MET A 103 24.21 -1.90 1.40
N TYR A 104 23.96 -0.69 0.91
CA TYR A 104 24.96 0.34 0.61
C TYR A 104 25.12 1.39 1.72
N ILE A 105 24.45 1.23 2.85
CA ILE A 105 24.52 2.14 3.99
C ILE A 105 25.37 1.52 5.08
N GLU A 106 26.63 1.94 5.18
CA GLU A 106 27.61 1.38 6.13
C GLU A 106 27.05 1.32 7.55
N GLY A 107 27.14 0.15 8.17
CA GLY A 107 26.69 -0.12 9.53
C GLY A 107 25.21 -0.46 9.67
N SER A 108 24.40 -0.37 8.61
CA SER A 108 23.02 -0.86 8.61
C SER A 108 22.98 -2.39 8.82
N LYS A 109 21.79 -2.92 9.11
CA LYS A 109 21.63 -4.38 9.24
C LYS A 109 21.79 -5.07 7.90
N ALA A 110 21.22 -4.52 6.83
CA ALA A 110 21.33 -5.07 5.49
C ALA A 110 22.79 -5.03 4.98
N TRP A 111 23.54 -3.93 5.23
CA TRP A 111 24.94 -3.82 4.89
C TRP A 111 25.79 -4.92 5.56
N LYS A 112 25.58 -5.18 6.86
CA LYS A 112 26.28 -6.22 7.60
C LYS A 112 25.94 -7.61 7.09
N HIS A 113 24.64 -7.89 6.94
CA HIS A 113 24.13 -9.15 6.45
C HIS A 113 24.68 -9.47 5.04
N HIS A 114 24.62 -8.49 4.13
CA HIS A 114 25.11 -8.64 2.78
C HIS A 114 26.62 -9.00 2.75
N ARG A 115 27.44 -8.24 3.50
CA ARG A 115 28.89 -8.51 3.58
C ARG A 115 29.22 -9.88 4.16
N GLU A 116 28.48 -10.31 5.15
CA GLU A 116 28.70 -11.60 5.82
C GLU A 116 28.37 -12.79 4.89
N HIS A 117 27.32 -12.65 4.06
CA HIS A 117 26.80 -13.80 3.30
C HIS A 117 27.10 -13.75 1.79
N TYR A 118 27.30 -12.56 1.22
CA TYR A 118 27.45 -12.39 -0.23
C TYR A 118 28.77 -11.73 -0.63
N GLY A 119 29.34 -10.89 0.20
CA GLY A 119 30.60 -10.21 -0.06
C GLY A 119 30.53 -8.69 0.02
N HIS A 120 31.62 -8.04 -0.34
CA HIS A 120 31.72 -6.58 -0.30
C HIS A 120 30.96 -5.93 -1.46
N GLN A 121 30.28 -4.82 -1.22
CA GLN A 121 29.42 -4.12 -2.17
C GLN A 121 30.16 -3.52 -3.40
N ALA A 122 31.49 -3.47 -3.36
CA ALA A 122 32.31 -3.14 -4.54
C ALA A 122 32.46 -4.33 -5.51
N GLU A 123 32.29 -5.56 -5.03
CA GLU A 123 32.45 -6.81 -5.80
C GLU A 123 31.10 -7.45 -6.11
N VAL A 124 30.23 -7.51 -5.10
CA VAL A 124 28.89 -8.08 -5.17
C VAL A 124 27.89 -6.98 -4.81
N GLY A 125 27.30 -6.36 -5.81
CA GLY A 125 26.25 -5.36 -5.62
C GLY A 125 24.86 -5.96 -5.82
N PHE A 126 23.82 -5.10 -5.74
CA PHE A 126 22.45 -5.58 -5.90
C PHE A 126 22.19 -6.26 -7.25
N LYS A 127 22.84 -5.79 -8.34
CA LYS A 127 22.74 -6.46 -9.64
C LYS A 127 23.13 -7.95 -9.57
N ASP A 128 24.07 -8.31 -8.68
CA ASP A 128 24.57 -9.69 -8.53
C ASP A 128 23.61 -10.56 -7.68
N ILE A 129 22.68 -9.93 -6.97
CA ILE A 129 21.58 -10.62 -6.26
C ILE A 129 20.45 -11.03 -7.22
N LEU A 130 20.23 -10.29 -8.32
CA LEU A 130 19.15 -10.54 -9.27
C LEU A 130 19.11 -11.97 -9.83
N PRO A 131 20.24 -12.59 -10.25
CA PRO A 131 20.26 -13.98 -10.74
C PRO A 131 19.88 -15.02 -9.68
N LEU A 132 19.94 -14.67 -8.39
CA LEU A 132 19.59 -15.55 -7.28
C LEU A 132 18.07 -15.58 -7.00
N PHE A 133 17.33 -14.62 -7.53
CA PHE A 133 15.87 -14.62 -7.51
C PHE A 133 15.34 -15.57 -8.58
N LYS A 134 15.08 -16.82 -8.24
CA LYS A 134 14.70 -17.88 -9.20
C LYS A 134 13.24 -18.21 -9.26
N ALA A 135 12.48 -17.89 -8.20
CA ALA A 135 11.05 -18.17 -8.12
C ALA A 135 10.72 -19.65 -8.47
N GLU A 136 11.53 -20.59 -7.99
CA GLU A 136 11.49 -22.00 -8.37
C GLU A 136 10.23 -22.72 -7.91
N ASN A 137 9.67 -22.31 -6.76
CA ASN A 137 8.46 -22.90 -6.17
C ASN A 137 7.22 -22.04 -6.37
N TRP A 138 7.34 -20.94 -7.13
CA TRP A 138 6.24 -20.03 -7.35
C TRP A 138 5.13 -20.65 -8.21
N ASP A 139 3.97 -20.77 -7.62
CA ASP A 139 2.74 -21.24 -8.25
C ASP A 139 1.64 -20.18 -8.04
N PRO A 140 1.49 -19.25 -8.98
CA PRO A 140 0.54 -18.14 -8.84
C PRO A 140 -0.91 -18.61 -8.73
N ASP A 141 -1.25 -19.74 -9.37
CA ASP A 141 -2.61 -20.28 -9.34
C ASP A 141 -3.00 -20.76 -7.95
N LYS A 142 -2.11 -21.53 -7.29
CA LYS A 142 -2.34 -21.98 -5.90
C LYS A 142 -2.35 -20.82 -4.91
N LEU A 143 -1.44 -19.84 -5.07
CA LEU A 143 -1.36 -18.69 -4.19
C LEU A 143 -2.63 -17.82 -4.30
N VAL A 144 -3.07 -17.49 -5.50
CA VAL A 144 -4.28 -16.68 -5.71
C VAL A 144 -5.54 -17.42 -5.30
N ALA A 145 -5.64 -18.74 -5.57
CA ALA A 145 -6.73 -19.58 -5.07
C ALA A 145 -6.81 -19.51 -3.53
N TYR A 146 -5.65 -19.61 -2.87
CA TYR A 146 -5.58 -19.48 -1.42
C TYR A 146 -6.02 -18.10 -0.93
N TYR A 147 -5.53 -17.01 -1.54
CA TYR A 147 -5.94 -15.65 -1.18
C TYR A 147 -7.45 -15.44 -1.36
N LYS A 148 -8.02 -16.00 -2.44
CA LYS A 148 -9.48 -16.01 -2.62
C LYS A 148 -10.20 -16.75 -1.51
N SER A 149 -9.67 -17.89 -1.08
CA SER A 149 -10.29 -18.75 -0.05
C SER A 149 -10.35 -18.11 1.34
N ILE A 150 -9.42 -17.19 1.64
CA ILE A 150 -9.40 -16.41 2.88
C ILE A 150 -10.18 -15.10 2.78
N GLY A 151 -10.76 -14.78 1.61
CA GLY A 151 -11.73 -13.71 1.44
C GLY A 151 -11.28 -12.55 0.54
N ALA A 152 -10.10 -12.58 -0.07
CA ALA A 152 -9.69 -11.50 -0.97
C ALA A 152 -10.67 -11.31 -2.14
N GLN A 153 -10.94 -10.06 -2.49
CA GLN A 153 -11.76 -9.66 -3.62
C GLN A 153 -10.93 -9.04 -4.75
N TYR A 154 -9.75 -8.56 -4.43
CA TYR A 154 -8.75 -8.07 -5.38
C TYR A 154 -7.35 -8.44 -4.92
N PHE A 155 -6.43 -8.48 -5.87
CA PHE A 155 -5.04 -8.88 -5.65
C PHE A 155 -4.11 -7.91 -6.33
N PHE A 156 -3.08 -7.46 -5.62
CA PHE A 156 -1.99 -6.65 -6.16
C PHE A 156 -0.69 -7.45 -6.28
N ALA A 157 -0.03 -7.29 -7.42
CA ALA A 157 1.34 -7.71 -7.62
C ALA A 157 2.27 -6.50 -7.76
N LEU A 158 3.53 -6.64 -7.37
CA LEU A 158 4.57 -5.70 -7.80
C LEU A 158 4.80 -5.88 -9.31
N GLY A 159 4.79 -4.76 -10.06
CA GLY A 159 5.42 -4.70 -11.37
C GLY A 159 6.93 -4.45 -11.19
N ASN A 160 7.27 -3.48 -10.35
CA ASN A 160 8.64 -3.23 -9.85
C ASN A 160 8.58 -2.55 -8.49
N HIS A 161 9.70 -2.58 -7.77
CA HIS A 161 9.92 -1.77 -6.59
C HIS A 161 10.91 -0.62 -6.89
N HIS A 162 11.35 0.11 -5.90
CA HIS A 162 12.38 1.15 -6.04
C HIS A 162 13.73 0.59 -6.51
N ASP A 163 13.92 -0.74 -6.45
CA ASP A 163 15.06 -1.46 -6.98
C ASP A 163 15.15 -1.46 -8.51
N ASN A 164 14.11 -0.94 -9.18
CA ASN A 164 14.06 -0.72 -10.62
C ASN A 164 14.14 -2.00 -11.49
N PHE A 165 13.94 -3.18 -10.88
CA PHE A 165 13.88 -4.45 -11.58
C PHE A 165 12.44 -4.77 -11.98
N ASP A 166 12.19 -4.95 -13.28
CA ASP A 166 10.84 -5.22 -13.79
C ASP A 166 10.48 -6.72 -13.67
N LEU A 167 9.32 -7.00 -13.09
CA LEU A 167 8.81 -8.36 -12.90
C LEU A 167 7.93 -8.84 -14.08
N TRP A 168 8.14 -8.27 -15.27
CA TRP A 168 7.45 -8.65 -16.50
C TRP A 168 8.42 -8.63 -17.70
N ASP A 169 7.93 -9.08 -18.85
CA ASP A 169 8.62 -8.99 -20.15
C ASP A 169 8.61 -7.53 -20.65
N SER A 170 9.42 -6.70 -19.98
CA SER A 170 9.47 -5.26 -20.22
C SER A 170 10.21 -4.91 -21.51
N LYS A 171 9.59 -4.06 -22.34
CA LYS A 171 10.21 -3.55 -23.58
C LYS A 171 11.30 -2.50 -23.30
N TYR A 172 11.20 -1.80 -22.17
CA TYR A 172 11.95 -0.57 -21.90
C TYR A 172 12.96 -0.71 -20.75
N GLN A 173 13.00 -1.88 -20.09
CA GLN A 173 13.96 -2.19 -19.04
C GLN A 173 14.60 -3.56 -19.28
N PRO A 174 15.89 -3.61 -19.67
CA PRO A 174 16.59 -4.89 -19.87
C PRO A 174 16.80 -5.68 -18.58
N TRP A 175 16.83 -4.99 -17.42
CA TRP A 175 16.91 -5.62 -16.11
C TRP A 175 15.50 -6.05 -15.67
N ASN A 176 15.08 -7.22 -16.13
CA ASN A 176 13.73 -7.74 -15.90
C ASN A 176 13.73 -9.26 -15.68
N SER A 177 12.64 -9.78 -15.16
CA SER A 177 12.49 -11.19 -14.76
C SER A 177 12.45 -12.20 -15.92
N MET A 178 12.31 -11.74 -17.17
CA MET A 178 12.46 -12.60 -18.35
C MET A 178 13.92 -12.82 -18.70
N ASN A 179 14.73 -11.76 -18.56
CA ASN A 179 16.14 -11.78 -18.96
C ASN A 179 17.05 -12.32 -17.85
N ILE A 180 16.71 -12.07 -16.58
CA ILE A 180 17.57 -12.35 -15.41
C ILE A 180 16.74 -13.04 -14.32
N GLY A 181 17.35 -14.00 -13.64
CA GLY A 181 16.76 -14.69 -12.50
C GLY A 181 15.75 -15.77 -12.90
N PRO A 182 14.45 -15.58 -12.72
CA PRO A 182 13.45 -16.64 -12.90
C PRO A 182 13.17 -17.00 -14.36
N HIS A 183 13.52 -16.15 -15.31
CA HIS A 183 13.17 -16.26 -16.74
C HIS A 183 11.67 -16.49 -16.95
N LYS A 184 10.86 -15.75 -16.22
CA LYS A 184 9.39 -15.82 -16.22
C LYS A 184 8.78 -14.41 -16.29
N ASP A 185 7.68 -14.28 -17.02
CA ASP A 185 6.80 -13.12 -16.90
C ASP A 185 5.95 -13.27 -15.63
N ILE A 186 6.49 -12.80 -14.51
CA ILE A 186 5.87 -12.90 -13.19
C ILE A 186 4.53 -12.18 -13.17
N LEU A 187 4.48 -10.98 -13.75
CA LEU A 187 3.25 -10.18 -13.76
C LEU A 187 2.14 -10.86 -14.56
N ARG A 188 2.47 -11.51 -15.68
CA ARG A 188 1.54 -12.31 -16.48
C ARG A 188 0.95 -13.46 -15.66
N GLY A 189 1.81 -14.21 -14.99
CA GLY A 189 1.35 -15.33 -14.16
C GLY A 189 0.37 -14.89 -13.06
N TRP A 190 0.67 -13.78 -12.37
CA TRP A 190 -0.24 -13.20 -11.38
C TRP A 190 -1.56 -12.71 -12.00
N ALA A 191 -1.50 -11.99 -13.12
CA ALA A 191 -2.68 -11.46 -13.82
C ALA A 191 -3.63 -12.58 -14.25
N ASP A 192 -3.09 -13.63 -14.85
CA ASP A 192 -3.85 -14.77 -15.34
C ASP A 192 -4.48 -15.56 -14.18
N ALA A 193 -3.72 -15.78 -13.09
CA ALA A 193 -4.24 -16.43 -11.88
C ALA A 193 -5.36 -15.60 -11.22
N ALA A 194 -5.17 -14.28 -11.07
CA ALA A 194 -6.19 -13.41 -10.51
C ALA A 194 -7.52 -13.51 -11.29
N ARG A 195 -7.43 -13.48 -12.61
CA ARG A 195 -8.62 -13.60 -13.49
C ARG A 195 -9.27 -14.97 -13.40
N ARG A 196 -8.50 -16.06 -13.41
CA ARG A 196 -9.05 -17.42 -13.27
C ARG A 196 -9.83 -17.60 -11.97
N HIS A 197 -9.36 -16.99 -10.90
CA HIS A 197 -10.03 -17.07 -9.58
C HIS A 197 -11.03 -15.93 -9.32
N GLY A 198 -11.33 -15.11 -10.35
CA GLY A 198 -12.33 -14.03 -10.25
C GLY A 198 -11.96 -12.92 -9.28
N LEU A 199 -10.66 -12.63 -9.12
CA LEU A 199 -10.17 -11.45 -8.42
C LEU A 199 -9.91 -10.31 -9.40
N ARG A 200 -10.22 -9.08 -9.00
CA ARG A 200 -9.73 -7.89 -9.69
C ARG A 200 -8.22 -7.82 -9.54
N PHE A 201 -7.53 -7.44 -10.60
CA PHE A 201 -6.07 -7.44 -10.66
C PHE A 201 -5.50 -6.04 -10.57
N GLY A 202 -4.57 -5.85 -9.65
CA GLY A 202 -3.83 -4.60 -9.43
C GLY A 202 -2.34 -4.76 -9.66
N VAL A 203 -1.71 -3.68 -10.09
CA VAL A 203 -0.27 -3.58 -10.24
C VAL A 203 0.25 -2.37 -9.49
N SER A 204 1.37 -2.54 -8.77
CA SER A 204 2.10 -1.43 -8.17
C SER A 204 3.45 -1.22 -8.84
N LEU A 205 3.78 0.05 -9.09
CA LEU A 205 5.01 0.50 -9.72
C LEU A 205 5.66 1.56 -8.84
N HIS A 206 6.90 1.32 -8.43
CA HIS A 206 7.61 2.16 -7.45
C HIS A 206 8.91 2.76 -8.01
N ALA A 207 9.24 2.46 -9.26
CA ALA A 207 10.56 2.76 -9.84
C ALA A 207 10.78 4.24 -10.20
N ASP A 208 9.78 5.13 -10.06
CA ASP A 208 9.99 6.56 -10.27
C ASP A 208 11.00 7.16 -9.28
N HIS A 209 11.11 6.60 -8.07
CA HIS A 209 12.11 6.99 -7.10
C HIS A 209 13.47 6.28 -7.25
N ALA A 210 13.66 5.33 -8.16
CA ALA A 210 14.95 4.67 -8.39
C ALA A 210 16.09 5.67 -8.62
N TRP A 211 15.78 6.82 -9.22
CA TRP A 211 16.70 7.93 -9.49
C TRP A 211 17.47 8.41 -8.26
N THR A 212 16.81 8.55 -7.13
CA THR A 212 17.41 9.03 -5.87
C THR A 212 17.61 7.90 -4.85
N TRP A 213 16.87 6.82 -5.01
CA TRP A 213 16.84 5.73 -4.03
C TRP A 213 18.17 4.97 -3.96
N TYR A 214 18.84 4.79 -5.11
CA TYR A 214 20.15 4.13 -5.18
C TYR A 214 21.36 5.04 -4.91
N GLU A 215 21.20 6.30 -4.57
CA GLU A 215 22.33 7.20 -4.30
C GLU A 215 23.37 6.63 -3.30
N PRO A 216 23.00 5.83 -2.26
CA PRO A 216 23.98 5.18 -1.41
C PRO A 216 24.90 4.20 -2.14
N SER A 217 24.52 3.64 -3.27
CA SER A 217 25.37 2.75 -4.05
C SER A 217 26.62 3.43 -4.65
N ARG A 218 26.63 4.78 -4.65
CA ARG A 218 27.79 5.58 -5.05
C ARG A 218 28.75 5.89 -3.91
N ARG A 219 28.46 5.42 -2.71
CA ARG A 219 29.28 5.62 -1.51
C ARG A 219 30.46 4.64 -1.49
N TYR A 220 31.18 4.64 -0.40
CA TYR A 220 32.30 3.78 -0.07
C TYR A 220 32.33 3.58 1.43
N ASP A 221 33.11 2.63 1.91
CA ASP A 221 33.32 2.44 3.35
C ASP A 221 34.10 3.61 3.95
N LEU A 222 33.63 4.12 5.07
CA LEU A 222 34.28 5.19 5.83
C LEU A 222 35.25 4.63 6.87
N LYS A 223 35.20 3.32 7.13
CA LYS A 223 36.01 2.63 8.15
C LYS A 223 36.42 1.24 7.67
N GLY A 224 37.45 0.69 8.30
CA GLY A 224 37.89 -0.66 8.05
C GLY A 224 39.00 -0.76 6.99
N ASP A 225 39.29 -1.99 6.61
CA ASP A 225 40.38 -2.37 5.68
C ASP A 225 40.11 -2.01 4.22
N ARG A 226 38.85 -1.75 3.86
CA ARG A 226 38.42 -1.35 2.50
C ARG A 226 37.95 0.12 2.45
N ILE A 227 38.47 0.96 3.32
CA ILE A 227 38.14 2.40 3.39
C ILE A 227 38.38 3.07 2.02
N GLY A 228 37.38 3.83 1.56
CA GLY A 228 37.45 4.60 0.33
C GLY A 228 37.25 3.78 -0.96
N GLU A 229 37.03 2.47 -0.86
CA GLU A 229 36.74 1.65 -2.04
C GLU A 229 35.29 1.87 -2.48
N PRO A 230 35.06 2.37 -3.73
CA PRO A 230 33.70 2.69 -4.19
C PRO A 230 32.83 1.45 -4.33
N TYR A 231 31.56 1.56 -3.92
CA TYR A 231 30.55 0.54 -4.21
C TYR A 231 30.20 0.52 -5.72
N ASP A 232 29.45 -0.47 -6.15
CA ASP A 232 29.23 -0.76 -7.57
C ASP A 232 28.26 0.16 -8.33
N GLY A 233 27.62 1.12 -7.66
CA GLY A 233 26.65 2.02 -8.28
C GLY A 233 27.21 3.00 -9.33
N HIS A 234 28.52 3.04 -9.51
CA HIS A 234 29.19 3.83 -10.55
C HIS A 234 29.52 3.03 -11.83
N LEU A 235 29.35 1.71 -11.80
CA LEU A 235 29.67 0.85 -12.92
C LEU A 235 28.83 1.18 -14.15
N THR A 236 29.42 0.96 -15.31
CA THR A 236 28.81 1.19 -16.63
C THR A 236 28.85 -0.08 -17.47
N LYS A 237 28.19 -0.08 -18.60
CA LYS A 237 28.21 -1.21 -19.55
C LYS A 237 29.61 -1.69 -19.90
N ALA A 238 30.60 -0.78 -19.99
CA ALA A 238 31.99 -1.12 -20.34
C ALA A 238 32.67 -2.01 -19.29
N ASP A 239 32.27 -1.87 -18.01
CA ASP A 239 32.84 -2.65 -16.91
C ASP A 239 32.32 -4.10 -16.88
N GLY A 240 31.34 -4.44 -17.72
CA GLY A 240 30.73 -5.77 -17.85
C GLY A 240 31.53 -6.77 -18.68
N LYS A 241 32.59 -6.35 -19.38
CA LYS A 241 33.34 -7.24 -20.26
C LYS A 241 33.89 -8.46 -19.52
N GLY A 242 33.49 -9.65 -19.96
CA GLY A 242 33.90 -10.93 -19.35
C GLY A 242 33.13 -11.25 -18.04
N LYS A 243 32.14 -10.47 -17.64
CA LYS A 243 31.30 -10.73 -16.48
C LYS A 243 29.94 -11.29 -16.90
N TRP A 244 29.20 -11.88 -15.96
CA TRP A 244 27.90 -12.47 -16.22
C TRP A 244 26.88 -11.47 -16.82
N TRP A 245 27.06 -10.17 -16.53
CA TRP A 245 26.20 -9.08 -17.01
C TRP A 245 26.76 -8.35 -18.24
N GLU A 246 27.71 -8.98 -18.98
CA GLU A 246 28.19 -8.42 -20.23
C GLU A 246 27.04 -8.13 -21.20
N GLY A 247 27.00 -6.93 -21.74
CA GLY A 247 25.93 -6.47 -22.62
C GLY A 247 24.85 -5.65 -21.90
N TYR A 248 24.71 -5.77 -20.59
CA TYR A 248 23.82 -4.94 -19.77
C TYR A 248 24.56 -3.68 -19.28
N ASP A 249 23.81 -2.58 -19.13
CA ASP A 249 24.33 -1.38 -18.47
C ASP A 249 23.78 -1.32 -17.02
N PRO A 250 24.64 -1.35 -15.99
CA PRO A 250 24.20 -1.17 -14.61
C PRO A 250 23.48 0.17 -14.38
N GLN A 251 23.71 1.18 -15.23
CA GLN A 251 23.02 2.45 -15.13
C GLN A 251 21.55 2.36 -15.55
N ASP A 252 21.15 1.36 -16.33
CA ASP A 252 19.73 1.08 -16.58
C ASP A 252 19.02 0.58 -15.32
N LEU A 253 19.75 -0.07 -14.39
CA LEU A 253 19.23 -0.50 -13.09
C LEU A 253 19.37 0.59 -12.03
N TYR A 254 20.61 1.05 -11.77
CA TYR A 254 20.92 1.95 -10.66
C TYR A 254 20.55 3.42 -10.91
N ARG A 255 20.53 3.86 -12.16
CA ARG A 255 20.21 5.25 -12.57
C ARG A 255 21.05 6.30 -11.85
N GLN A 256 22.34 6.06 -11.64
CA GLN A 256 23.20 6.91 -10.80
C GLN A 256 24.18 7.79 -11.58
N ASN A 257 24.04 7.89 -12.89
CA ASN A 257 24.85 8.78 -13.72
C ASN A 257 24.29 10.22 -13.75
N HIS A 258 24.16 10.82 -12.57
CA HIS A 258 23.64 12.19 -12.39
C HIS A 258 24.23 12.84 -11.13
N PRO A 259 24.13 14.17 -10.95
CA PRO A 259 24.46 14.84 -9.70
C PRO A 259 23.58 14.32 -8.55
N LEU A 260 24.19 14.04 -7.40
CA LEU A 260 23.48 13.52 -6.24
C LEU A 260 22.56 14.56 -5.62
N SER A 261 21.52 14.12 -4.94
CA SER A 261 20.60 14.94 -4.15
C SER A 261 21.34 15.68 -3.05
N LYS A 262 20.80 16.83 -2.64
CA LYS A 262 21.28 17.55 -1.46
C LYS A 262 21.16 16.64 -0.22
N GLY A 263 22.26 16.46 0.49
CA GLY A 263 22.29 15.57 1.68
C GLY A 263 22.26 14.08 1.35
N SER A 264 22.70 13.66 0.16
CA SER A 264 22.75 12.26 -0.28
C SER A 264 23.54 11.33 0.65
N TRP A 265 24.40 11.84 1.51
CA TRP A 265 25.10 11.09 2.55
C TRP A 265 24.29 10.89 3.83
N SER A 266 23.14 11.55 3.98
CA SER A 266 22.21 11.25 5.07
C SER A 266 21.56 9.88 4.84
N ASN A 267 21.31 9.15 5.93
CA ASN A 267 20.53 7.92 5.88
C ASN A 267 19.02 8.20 5.93
N ASP A 268 18.64 9.46 6.19
CA ASP A 268 17.26 9.93 6.16
C ASP A 268 16.81 10.18 4.72
N ILE A 269 16.10 9.23 4.16
CA ILE A 269 15.54 9.31 2.80
C ILE A 269 14.33 10.25 2.73
N CYS A 270 13.63 10.47 3.83
CA CYS A 270 12.41 11.29 3.86
C CYS A 270 12.68 12.78 3.63
N GLY A 271 13.91 13.22 3.72
CA GLY A 271 14.31 14.59 3.45
C GLY A 271 14.40 14.92 1.98
N SER A 272 15.57 15.36 1.57
CA SER A 272 15.82 15.87 0.22
C SER A 272 15.81 14.82 -0.89
N GLN A 273 16.03 13.54 -0.57
CA GLN A 273 16.10 12.47 -1.58
C GLN A 273 14.74 11.97 -2.06
N TRP A 274 13.68 12.13 -1.26
CA TRP A 274 12.32 11.68 -1.59
C TRP A 274 11.42 12.79 -2.13
N GLY A 275 11.67 14.02 -1.75
CA GLY A 275 10.84 15.16 -2.12
C GLY A 275 11.21 15.77 -3.46
N TRP A 276 10.51 15.46 -4.52
CA TRP A 276 10.65 16.14 -5.81
C TRP A 276 10.47 17.64 -5.66
N GLY A 277 11.45 18.42 -6.11
CA GLY A 277 11.47 19.87 -5.91
C GLY A 277 11.94 20.35 -4.54
N ASN A 278 12.24 19.46 -3.59
CA ASN A 278 12.73 19.78 -2.26
C ASN A 278 14.11 19.16 -1.96
N GLY A 279 15.06 19.35 -2.86
CA GLY A 279 16.44 18.88 -2.72
C GLY A 279 16.75 17.54 -3.39
N ALA A 280 15.76 16.76 -3.78
CA ALA A 280 15.98 15.58 -4.61
C ALA A 280 16.60 15.97 -5.96
N ALA A 281 17.56 15.19 -6.44
CA ALA A 281 18.15 15.37 -7.77
C ALA A 281 17.03 15.34 -8.83
N THR A 282 16.98 16.37 -9.66
CA THR A 282 15.98 16.46 -10.73
C THR A 282 16.16 15.30 -11.71
N PRO A 283 15.12 14.51 -12.00
CA PRO A 283 15.23 13.40 -12.93
C PRO A 283 15.49 13.90 -14.36
N SER A 284 16.17 13.10 -15.16
CA SER A 284 16.37 13.41 -16.57
C SER A 284 15.07 13.22 -17.36
N GLN A 285 14.97 13.87 -18.50
CA GLN A 285 13.87 13.69 -19.46
C GLN A 285 13.76 12.22 -19.90
N GLU A 286 14.91 11.57 -20.14
CA GLU A 286 14.96 10.17 -20.53
C GLU A 286 14.40 9.26 -19.43
N PHE A 287 14.74 9.51 -18.17
CA PHE A 287 14.24 8.70 -17.04
C PHE A 287 12.73 8.86 -16.85
N VAL A 288 12.21 10.08 -16.95
CA VAL A 288 10.77 10.35 -16.87
C VAL A 288 10.02 9.66 -18.02
N ASN A 289 10.52 9.76 -19.25
CA ASN A 289 9.95 9.09 -20.40
C ASN A 289 10.00 7.56 -20.25
N ASN A 290 11.13 7.01 -19.81
CA ASN A 290 11.30 5.56 -19.59
C ASN A 290 10.28 5.02 -18.57
N PHE A 291 10.10 5.69 -17.43
CA PHE A 291 9.09 5.31 -16.45
C PHE A 291 7.66 5.39 -17.01
N TYR A 292 7.37 6.44 -17.76
CA TYR A 292 6.08 6.62 -18.43
C TYR A 292 5.82 5.47 -19.42
N ASP A 293 6.76 5.19 -20.32
CA ASP A 293 6.65 4.12 -21.33
C ASP A 293 6.47 2.74 -20.68
N ARG A 294 7.24 2.43 -19.63
CA ARG A 294 7.12 1.18 -18.85
C ARG A 294 5.74 1.06 -18.21
N THR A 295 5.21 2.15 -17.68
CA THR A 295 3.89 2.17 -17.03
C THR A 295 2.79 1.93 -18.06
N LEU A 296 2.86 2.57 -19.23
CA LEU A 296 1.89 2.34 -20.30
C LEU A 296 1.99 0.94 -20.89
N ASP A 297 3.21 0.38 -21.03
CA ASP A 297 3.41 -1.02 -21.44
C ASP A 297 2.69 -1.98 -20.49
N VAL A 298 2.78 -1.77 -19.17
CA VAL A 298 2.04 -2.56 -18.17
C VAL A 298 0.52 -2.41 -18.36
N ILE A 299 0.01 -1.19 -18.48
CA ILE A 299 -1.43 -0.94 -18.63
C ILE A 299 -1.95 -1.62 -19.91
N ASN A 300 -1.24 -1.44 -21.02
CA ASN A 300 -1.64 -1.96 -22.33
C ASN A 300 -1.59 -3.50 -22.41
N ARG A 301 -0.60 -4.13 -21.79
CA ARG A 301 -0.37 -5.59 -21.90
C ARG A 301 -1.12 -6.40 -20.86
N TYR A 302 -1.32 -5.87 -19.65
CA TYR A 302 -1.88 -6.63 -18.54
C TYR A 302 -3.28 -6.17 -18.14
N ASN A 303 -3.78 -5.03 -18.64
CA ASN A 303 -5.12 -4.50 -18.36
C ASN A 303 -5.47 -4.55 -16.86
N PRO A 304 -4.70 -3.94 -15.97
CA PRO A 304 -5.03 -3.96 -14.55
C PRO A 304 -6.31 -3.20 -14.26
N ASP A 305 -7.07 -3.66 -13.25
CA ASP A 305 -8.24 -2.94 -12.71
C ASP A 305 -7.80 -1.85 -11.72
N LEU A 306 -6.65 -2.05 -11.06
CA LEU A 306 -6.12 -1.15 -10.04
C LEU A 306 -4.65 -0.82 -10.36
N LEU A 307 -4.28 0.45 -10.11
CA LEU A 307 -2.90 0.92 -10.31
C LEU A 307 -2.45 1.72 -9.08
N TYR A 308 -1.28 1.38 -8.58
CA TYR A 308 -0.71 1.97 -7.37
C TYR A 308 0.71 2.46 -7.63
N PHE A 309 1.04 3.62 -7.06
CA PHE A 309 2.39 4.15 -7.02
C PHE A 309 2.79 4.44 -5.57
N ASP A 310 4.00 4.05 -5.20
CA ASP A 310 4.52 4.36 -3.86
C ASP A 310 5.13 5.77 -3.81
N VAL A 311 4.28 6.75 -4.01
CA VAL A 311 4.64 8.17 -4.09
C VAL A 311 3.67 9.02 -3.29
N THR A 312 3.93 10.32 -3.19
CA THR A 312 3.04 11.24 -2.46
C THR A 312 1.70 11.43 -3.17
N VAL A 313 1.69 11.99 -4.36
CA VAL A 313 0.47 12.28 -5.14
C VAL A 313 0.43 11.40 -6.38
N LEU A 314 1.30 11.64 -7.34
CA LEU A 314 1.48 10.91 -8.59
C LEU A 314 2.97 10.89 -8.94
N PRO A 315 3.43 9.96 -9.81
CA PRO A 315 4.83 9.89 -10.21
C PRO A 315 5.39 11.23 -10.69
N PHE A 316 6.56 11.60 -10.16
CA PHE A 316 7.28 12.85 -10.42
C PHE A 316 6.54 14.15 -10.08
N TYR A 317 5.41 14.10 -9.39
CA TYR A 317 4.70 15.31 -8.96
C TYR A 317 5.55 16.11 -7.95
N PRO A 318 5.67 17.44 -8.05
CA PRO A 318 5.04 18.33 -9.05
C PRO A 318 5.91 18.67 -10.28
N LEU A 319 7.04 17.97 -10.50
CA LEU A 319 8.01 18.34 -11.55
C LEU A 319 7.56 17.95 -12.97
N SER A 320 6.69 16.95 -13.10
CA SER A 320 6.30 16.38 -14.39
C SER A 320 4.79 16.18 -14.50
N ASP A 321 4.29 16.22 -15.72
CA ASP A 321 2.93 15.82 -16.09
C ASP A 321 2.78 14.30 -16.30
N ALA A 322 3.85 13.52 -16.12
CA ALA A 322 3.86 12.07 -16.32
C ALA A 322 2.72 11.38 -15.58
N GLY A 323 2.55 11.68 -14.29
CA GLY A 323 1.49 11.10 -13.48
C GLY A 323 0.08 11.42 -13.98
N LEU A 324 -0.17 12.65 -14.44
CA LEU A 324 -1.46 13.05 -15.03
C LEU A 324 -1.72 12.33 -16.36
N LYS A 325 -0.70 12.20 -17.20
CA LYS A 325 -0.78 11.47 -18.48
C LYS A 325 -1.02 9.97 -18.25
N ILE A 326 -0.34 9.37 -17.28
CA ILE A 326 -0.56 7.97 -16.88
C ILE A 326 -1.99 7.77 -16.38
N ALA A 327 -2.47 8.61 -15.47
CA ALA A 327 -3.83 8.54 -14.94
C ALA A 327 -4.88 8.65 -16.06
N THR A 328 -4.68 9.58 -16.99
CA THR A 328 -5.52 9.77 -18.16
C THR A 328 -5.55 8.52 -19.05
N HIS A 329 -4.37 8.00 -19.40
CA HIS A 329 -4.25 6.79 -20.19
C HIS A 329 -4.93 5.61 -19.51
N PHE A 330 -4.69 5.40 -18.22
CA PHE A 330 -5.26 4.30 -17.46
C PHE A 330 -6.78 4.34 -17.43
N TYR A 331 -7.39 5.50 -17.18
CA TYR A 331 -8.84 5.65 -17.17
C TYR A 331 -9.46 5.48 -18.57
N ASN A 332 -8.87 6.10 -19.59
CA ASN A 332 -9.37 5.99 -20.97
C ASN A 332 -9.23 4.56 -21.53
N HIS A 333 -8.08 3.91 -21.27
CA HIS A 333 -7.85 2.52 -21.65
C HIS A 333 -8.85 1.57 -20.95
N ASN A 334 -9.08 1.77 -19.66
CA ASN A 334 -10.04 0.97 -18.91
C ASN A 334 -11.47 1.15 -19.46
N ILE A 335 -11.90 2.39 -19.77
CA ILE A 335 -13.20 2.65 -20.39
C ILE A 335 -13.34 1.92 -21.73
N ALA A 336 -12.30 1.96 -22.56
CA ALA A 336 -12.29 1.29 -23.86
C ALA A 336 -12.42 -0.23 -23.74
N THR A 337 -11.73 -0.84 -22.78
CA THR A 337 -11.73 -2.30 -22.56
C THR A 337 -12.94 -2.78 -21.77
N HIS A 338 -13.67 -1.90 -21.05
CA HIS A 338 -14.84 -2.22 -20.23
C HIS A 338 -16.16 -1.72 -20.82
N LYS A 339 -16.31 -1.74 -22.15
CA LYS A 339 -17.56 -1.40 -22.86
C LYS A 339 -18.12 0.00 -22.48
N GLY A 340 -17.23 0.97 -22.34
CA GLY A 340 -17.59 2.36 -22.01
C GLY A 340 -17.77 2.66 -20.52
N LYS A 341 -17.56 1.68 -19.62
CA LYS A 341 -17.64 1.87 -18.17
C LYS A 341 -16.25 2.09 -17.57
N LEU A 342 -16.14 3.02 -16.63
CA LEU A 342 -14.94 3.20 -15.82
C LEU A 342 -14.97 2.23 -14.64
N GLU A 343 -14.11 1.22 -14.69
CA GLU A 343 -13.95 0.21 -13.64
C GLU A 343 -12.57 0.30 -12.96
N ALA A 344 -11.75 1.26 -13.37
CA ALA A 344 -10.38 1.47 -12.89
C ALA A 344 -10.33 2.14 -11.50
N VAL A 345 -9.31 1.77 -10.72
CA VAL A 345 -9.00 2.40 -9.43
C VAL A 345 -7.53 2.80 -9.41
N LEU A 346 -7.26 4.10 -9.28
CA LEU A 346 -5.93 4.68 -9.09
C LEU A 346 -5.78 5.20 -7.67
N PHE A 347 -4.60 5.06 -7.09
CA PHE A 347 -4.32 5.48 -5.70
C PHE A 347 -3.29 6.61 -5.62
N GLY A 348 -3.46 7.45 -4.59
CA GLY A 348 -2.48 8.44 -4.18
C GLY A 348 -2.49 8.60 -2.67
N LYS A 349 -1.33 8.90 -2.06
CA LYS A 349 -1.17 8.90 -0.60
C LYS A 349 -1.44 10.27 0.03
N ILE A 350 -0.70 11.28 -0.34
CA ILE A 350 -0.76 12.60 0.27
C ILE A 350 -1.59 13.53 -0.62
N LEU A 351 -2.90 13.32 -0.60
CA LEU A 351 -3.85 14.02 -1.44
C LEU A 351 -4.56 15.14 -0.68
N ASP A 352 -4.67 16.31 -1.29
CA ASP A 352 -5.62 17.32 -0.86
C ASP A 352 -7.06 16.94 -1.21
N GLU A 353 -8.04 17.71 -0.74
CA GLU A 353 -9.48 17.42 -0.95
C GLU A 353 -9.88 17.43 -2.43
N GLU A 354 -9.23 18.26 -3.27
CA GLU A 354 -9.50 18.31 -4.70
C GLU A 354 -8.90 17.12 -5.44
N GLN A 355 -7.70 16.70 -5.07
CA GLN A 355 -7.03 15.52 -5.63
C GLN A 355 -7.77 14.23 -5.27
N ARG A 356 -8.40 14.14 -4.09
CA ARG A 356 -9.25 13.00 -3.69
C ARG A 356 -10.49 12.82 -4.57
N LYS A 357 -10.87 13.82 -5.37
CA LYS A 357 -11.92 13.68 -6.38
C LYS A 357 -11.42 12.99 -7.65
N ALA A 358 -10.10 12.97 -7.88
CA ALA A 358 -9.50 12.43 -9.09
C ALA A 358 -9.03 10.97 -8.94
N MET A 359 -8.85 10.47 -7.71
CA MET A 359 -8.37 9.13 -7.40
C MET A 359 -8.71 8.72 -5.97
N VAL A 360 -8.46 7.47 -5.62
CA VAL A 360 -8.70 6.94 -4.27
C VAL A 360 -7.54 7.30 -3.34
N TRP A 361 -7.86 7.84 -2.17
CA TRP A 361 -6.87 8.11 -1.13
C TRP A 361 -6.39 6.80 -0.48
N ASP A 362 -5.07 6.58 -0.48
CA ASP A 362 -4.43 5.47 0.22
C ASP A 362 -3.71 5.95 1.48
N VAL A 363 -3.86 5.21 2.56
CA VAL A 363 -3.26 5.47 3.86
C VAL A 363 -2.34 4.33 4.23
N GLU A 364 -1.05 4.60 4.34
CA GLU A 364 -0.09 3.57 4.69
C GLU A 364 -0.08 3.29 6.20
N ARG A 365 -0.35 2.03 6.57
CA ARG A 365 -0.28 1.49 7.94
C ARG A 365 -1.00 2.36 8.96
N GLY A 366 -2.18 2.84 8.59
CA GLY A 366 -2.96 3.73 9.43
C GLY A 366 -4.42 3.82 9.03
N ALA A 367 -5.17 4.64 9.75
CA ALA A 367 -6.56 4.95 9.46
C ALA A 367 -6.92 6.38 9.91
N PRO A 368 -7.87 7.05 9.25
CA PRO A 368 -8.41 8.32 9.72
C PRO A 368 -9.16 8.14 11.04
N ASN A 369 -9.30 9.24 11.78
CA ASN A 369 -9.99 9.21 13.08
C ASN A 369 -11.51 9.08 12.95
N GLU A 370 -12.07 9.44 11.81
CA GLU A 370 -13.52 9.54 11.58
C GLU A 370 -13.90 8.92 10.23
N LYS A 371 -15.20 8.80 9.98
CA LYS A 371 -15.72 8.37 8.68
C LYS A 371 -15.25 9.32 7.56
N VAL A 372 -14.87 8.76 6.44
CA VAL A 372 -14.49 9.51 5.24
C VAL A 372 -15.61 9.43 4.21
N ALA A 373 -15.97 10.57 3.63
CA ALA A 373 -17.07 10.66 2.67
C ALA A 373 -16.80 9.86 1.39
N HIS A 374 -15.56 9.97 0.85
CA HIS A 374 -15.13 9.22 -0.32
C HIS A 374 -14.55 7.86 0.07
N PRO A 375 -14.69 6.83 -0.77
CA PRO A 375 -13.98 5.57 -0.57
C PRO A 375 -12.46 5.80 -0.51
N TRP A 376 -11.81 5.08 0.37
CA TRP A 376 -10.37 5.15 0.60
C TRP A 376 -9.81 3.75 0.85
N GLN A 377 -8.50 3.61 0.90
CA GLN A 377 -7.82 2.37 1.21
C GLN A 377 -6.83 2.57 2.33
N SER A 378 -6.61 1.53 3.13
CA SER A 378 -5.41 1.41 3.94
C SER A 378 -4.61 0.23 3.45
N CYS A 379 -3.32 0.45 3.17
CA CYS A 379 -2.39 -0.64 2.93
C CYS A 379 -1.59 -0.93 4.21
N SER A 380 -1.43 -2.20 4.52
CA SER A 380 -0.68 -2.68 5.70
C SER A 380 -0.02 -4.02 5.38
N CYS A 381 0.91 -4.46 6.20
CA CYS A 381 1.56 -5.76 6.07
C CYS A 381 1.30 -6.64 7.29
N ILE A 382 1.27 -7.94 7.09
CA ILE A 382 1.13 -8.92 8.18
C ILE A 382 2.39 -8.95 9.06
N GLY A 383 3.57 -8.89 8.44
CA GLY A 383 4.88 -8.79 9.10
C GLY A 383 5.66 -7.58 8.56
N GLY A 384 6.42 -7.77 7.50
CA GLY A 384 7.11 -6.72 6.72
C GLY A 384 6.49 -6.56 5.34
N TRP A 385 6.94 -5.55 4.57
CA TRP A 385 6.53 -5.42 3.17
C TRP A 385 7.16 -6.55 2.34
N HIS A 386 8.49 -6.63 2.28
CA HIS A 386 9.21 -7.80 1.75
C HIS A 386 9.51 -8.80 2.86
N TYR A 387 9.79 -10.05 2.50
CA TYR A 387 10.09 -11.12 3.45
C TYR A 387 11.28 -10.76 4.35
N ASN A 388 11.14 -11.01 5.64
CA ASN A 388 12.16 -10.71 6.64
C ASN A 388 12.31 -11.87 7.63
N THR A 389 13.43 -12.57 7.52
CA THR A 389 13.80 -13.71 8.37
C THR A 389 13.74 -13.37 9.86
N SER A 390 14.12 -12.14 10.25
CA SER A 390 14.09 -11.75 11.66
C SER A 390 12.67 -11.57 12.22
N ILE A 391 11.67 -11.34 11.37
CA ILE A 391 10.25 -11.31 11.77
C ILE A 391 9.80 -12.74 12.04
N TYR A 392 10.13 -13.67 11.16
CA TYR A 392 9.85 -15.09 11.30
C TYR A 392 10.48 -15.68 12.57
N GLU A 393 11.77 -15.48 12.78
CA GLU A 393 12.52 -16.00 13.93
C GLU A 393 11.99 -15.48 15.27
N ARG A 394 11.58 -14.22 15.32
CA ARG A 394 11.13 -13.54 16.54
C ARG A 394 9.61 -13.51 16.70
N ASP A 395 8.88 -14.17 15.82
CA ASP A 395 7.41 -14.25 15.85
C ASP A 395 6.74 -12.87 15.91
N ARG A 396 7.19 -11.91 15.08
CA ARG A 396 6.74 -10.52 15.11
C ARG A 396 5.70 -10.22 14.03
N TYR A 397 4.78 -11.13 13.85
CA TYR A 397 3.62 -10.94 12.97
C TYR A 397 2.46 -10.26 13.70
N LYS A 398 1.58 -9.60 12.94
CA LYS A 398 0.26 -9.24 13.44
C LYS A 398 -0.57 -10.51 13.63
N SER A 399 -1.24 -10.63 14.77
CA SER A 399 -2.18 -11.73 14.96
C SER A 399 -3.41 -11.60 14.06
N ALA A 400 -4.11 -12.68 13.80
CA ALA A 400 -5.39 -12.67 13.09
C ALA A 400 -6.40 -11.72 13.77
N LYS A 401 -6.40 -11.63 15.10
CA LYS A 401 -7.22 -10.66 15.86
C LYS A 401 -6.88 -9.21 15.46
N THR A 402 -5.59 -8.87 15.35
CA THR A 402 -5.16 -7.53 14.94
C THR A 402 -5.61 -7.20 13.51
N VAL A 403 -5.48 -8.18 12.58
CA VAL A 403 -5.92 -8.00 11.19
C VAL A 403 -7.43 -7.81 11.10
N VAL A 404 -8.22 -8.57 11.88
CA VAL A 404 -9.68 -8.40 11.96
C VAL A 404 -10.04 -7.03 12.53
N ALA A 405 -9.34 -6.56 13.56
CA ALA A 405 -9.57 -5.25 14.15
C ALA A 405 -9.28 -4.11 13.16
N LEU A 406 -8.17 -4.21 12.40
CA LEU A 406 -7.83 -3.29 11.32
C LEU A 406 -8.93 -3.28 10.25
N LEU A 407 -9.33 -4.45 9.74
CA LEU A 407 -10.36 -4.57 8.72
C LEU A 407 -11.69 -3.95 9.18
N ALA A 408 -12.14 -4.29 10.39
CA ALA A 408 -13.39 -3.77 10.94
C ALA A 408 -13.38 -2.25 11.08
N ASP A 409 -12.28 -1.67 11.59
CA ASP A 409 -12.14 -0.22 11.75
C ASP A 409 -12.13 0.49 10.39
N ILE A 410 -11.32 0.02 9.45
CA ILE A 410 -11.20 0.59 8.11
C ILE A 410 -12.56 0.57 7.38
N VAL A 411 -13.24 -0.57 7.39
CA VAL A 411 -14.55 -0.74 6.71
C VAL A 411 -15.63 0.12 7.36
N SER A 412 -15.64 0.23 8.69
CA SER A 412 -16.58 1.09 9.43
C SER A 412 -16.43 2.58 9.09
N LYS A 413 -15.27 2.98 8.56
CA LYS A 413 -14.92 4.35 8.15
C LYS A 413 -14.96 4.56 6.63
N ASN A 414 -15.60 3.66 5.87
CA ASN A 414 -15.76 3.68 4.40
C ASN A 414 -14.51 3.26 3.62
N GLY A 415 -13.58 2.55 4.24
CA GLY A 415 -12.33 2.13 3.62
C GLY A 415 -12.31 0.67 3.16
N ASN A 416 -11.23 0.33 2.46
CA ASN A 416 -10.83 -1.03 2.10
C ASN A 416 -9.46 -1.33 2.73
N LEU A 417 -9.24 -2.57 3.18
CA LEU A 417 -7.93 -3.03 3.62
C LEU A 417 -7.22 -3.76 2.48
N LEU A 418 -6.00 -3.33 2.15
CA LEU A 418 -5.06 -4.04 1.31
C LEU A 418 -3.95 -4.60 2.20
N LEU A 419 -3.95 -5.91 2.41
CA LEU A 419 -3.00 -6.60 3.29
C LEU A 419 -1.85 -7.20 2.49
N SER A 420 -0.63 -6.73 2.72
CA SER A 420 0.57 -7.33 2.14
C SER A 420 0.95 -8.61 2.89
N VAL A 421 1.13 -9.66 2.10
CA VAL A 421 1.61 -10.98 2.50
C VAL A 421 2.88 -11.26 1.70
N PRO A 422 4.06 -11.02 2.28
CA PRO A 422 5.32 -11.21 1.56
C PRO A 422 5.58 -12.71 1.33
N LEU A 423 6.28 -13.00 0.24
CA LEU A 423 6.73 -14.35 -0.08
C LEU A 423 8.25 -14.47 0.11
N ARG A 424 8.72 -15.67 0.42
CA ARG A 424 10.14 -16.04 0.30
C ARG A 424 10.60 -15.89 -1.16
N ALA A 425 11.88 -15.76 -1.39
CA ALA A 425 12.43 -15.60 -2.74
C ALA A 425 12.02 -16.73 -3.71
N ASP A 426 11.82 -17.94 -3.20
CA ASP A 426 11.38 -19.11 -3.97
C ASP A 426 9.91 -19.06 -4.41
N GLY A 427 9.12 -18.10 -3.89
CA GLY A 427 7.71 -17.94 -4.20
C GLY A 427 6.74 -18.60 -3.23
N THR A 428 7.22 -19.02 -2.06
CA THR A 428 6.38 -19.61 -0.99
C THR A 428 6.14 -18.62 0.15
N TYR A 429 5.01 -18.75 0.83
CA TYR A 429 4.79 -18.10 2.13
C TYR A 429 5.32 -18.97 3.27
N ASP A 430 5.61 -18.37 4.42
CA ASP A 430 5.99 -19.14 5.58
C ASP A 430 4.77 -19.71 6.33
N GLU A 431 5.03 -20.74 7.15
CA GLU A 431 3.97 -21.46 7.88
C GLU A 431 3.32 -20.62 8.99
N LYS A 432 4.03 -19.63 9.56
CA LYS A 432 3.48 -18.75 10.59
C LYS A 432 2.51 -17.74 9.99
N GLU A 433 2.89 -17.11 8.87
CA GLU A 433 1.98 -16.25 8.12
C GLU A 433 0.75 -17.01 7.66
N LYS A 434 0.96 -18.24 7.13
CA LYS A 434 -0.14 -19.08 6.70
C LYS A 434 -1.10 -19.39 7.82
N ALA A 435 -0.62 -19.75 9.00
CA ALA A 435 -1.47 -20.04 10.17
C ALA A 435 -2.34 -18.84 10.57
N ILE A 436 -1.76 -17.62 10.56
CA ILE A 436 -2.48 -16.39 10.84
C ILE A 436 -3.56 -16.11 9.77
N LEU A 437 -3.21 -16.33 8.50
CA LEU A 437 -4.15 -16.14 7.39
C LEU A 437 -5.27 -17.19 7.40
N ASP A 438 -4.99 -18.42 7.79
CA ASP A 438 -5.99 -19.48 7.96
C ASP A 438 -7.00 -19.13 9.07
N GLU A 439 -6.53 -18.60 10.20
CA GLU A 439 -7.36 -18.12 11.31
C GLU A 439 -8.21 -16.92 10.88
N PHE A 440 -7.60 -15.93 10.20
CA PHE A 440 -8.32 -14.80 9.61
C PHE A 440 -9.38 -15.26 8.60
N GLY A 441 -9.03 -16.19 7.70
CA GLY A 441 -9.94 -16.74 6.70
C GLY A 441 -11.11 -17.50 7.34
N ALA A 442 -10.88 -18.19 8.45
CA ALA A 442 -11.96 -18.85 9.21
C ALA A 442 -12.95 -17.80 9.78
N TRP A 443 -12.44 -16.69 10.31
CA TRP A 443 -13.29 -15.58 10.75
C TRP A 443 -14.06 -14.95 9.58
N MET A 444 -13.42 -14.72 8.44
CA MET A 444 -14.06 -14.17 7.24
C MET A 444 -15.16 -15.06 6.69
N ARG A 445 -14.97 -16.38 6.61
CA ARG A 445 -16.02 -17.32 6.17
C ARG A 445 -17.30 -17.22 6.99
N THR A 446 -17.18 -16.92 8.28
CA THR A 446 -18.34 -16.79 9.18
C THR A 446 -18.95 -15.39 9.13
N ASN A 447 -18.14 -14.34 8.99
CA ASN A 447 -18.54 -12.98 9.30
C ASN A 447 -18.51 -12.02 8.09
N SER A 448 -18.19 -12.49 6.89
CA SER A 448 -18.04 -11.67 5.70
C SER A 448 -19.29 -10.87 5.31
N GLU A 449 -20.47 -11.29 5.73
CA GLU A 449 -21.74 -10.54 5.55
C GLU A 449 -21.66 -9.13 6.18
N ALA A 450 -20.92 -8.99 7.28
CA ALA A 450 -20.71 -7.72 7.98
C ALA A 450 -19.63 -6.84 7.31
N ILE A 451 -18.93 -7.36 6.31
CA ILE A 451 -17.80 -6.71 5.63
C ILE A 451 -18.18 -6.32 4.20
N TYR A 452 -18.47 -7.31 3.34
CA TYR A 452 -18.70 -7.05 1.92
C TYR A 452 -20.05 -6.37 1.65
N ASP A 453 -20.07 -5.49 0.65
CA ASP A 453 -21.25 -4.72 0.23
C ASP A 453 -21.85 -3.83 1.35
N THR A 454 -21.11 -3.59 2.42
CA THR A 454 -21.55 -2.76 3.53
C THR A 454 -21.19 -1.29 3.33
N ARG A 455 -21.82 -0.43 4.12
CA ARG A 455 -21.51 0.99 4.23
C ARG A 455 -21.32 1.34 5.72
N PRO A 456 -20.64 2.44 6.04
CA PRO A 456 -20.63 2.95 7.42
C PRO A 456 -22.05 3.17 7.93
N TRP A 457 -22.27 2.87 9.22
CA TRP A 457 -23.49 3.26 9.91
C TRP A 457 -23.44 4.72 10.35
N GLU A 458 -24.41 5.21 11.13
CA GLU A 458 -24.49 6.60 11.63
C GLU A 458 -23.20 7.01 12.35
N ILE A 459 -22.63 6.12 13.15
CA ILE A 459 -21.28 6.24 13.73
C ILE A 459 -20.43 5.06 13.30
N PHE A 460 -19.10 5.25 13.22
CA PHE A 460 -18.20 4.18 12.84
C PHE A 460 -17.93 3.17 13.97
N GLY A 461 -18.06 3.60 15.23
CA GLY A 461 -17.78 2.76 16.37
C GLY A 461 -18.04 3.42 17.71
N GLU A 462 -17.88 2.63 18.75
CA GLU A 462 -17.86 3.05 20.16
C GLU A 462 -16.82 2.26 20.93
N GLY A 463 -16.40 2.77 22.07
CA GLY A 463 -15.34 2.21 22.92
C GLY A 463 -14.23 3.21 23.19
N PRO A 464 -13.25 2.88 24.04
CA PRO A 464 -12.18 3.79 24.47
C PRO A 464 -11.38 4.40 23.31
N ILE A 465 -11.01 3.60 22.31
CA ILE A 465 -10.24 4.06 21.13
C ILE A 465 -11.15 4.93 20.24
N ALA A 466 -12.36 4.45 19.95
CA ALA A 466 -13.31 5.18 19.09
C ALA A 466 -13.72 6.55 19.67
N SER A 467 -13.77 6.66 21.00
CA SER A 467 -14.15 7.88 21.73
C SER A 467 -12.97 8.75 22.12
N SER A 468 -11.76 8.39 21.72
CA SER A 468 -10.54 9.14 22.05
C SER A 468 -10.60 10.55 21.45
N SER A 469 -10.31 11.55 22.29
CA SER A 469 -10.12 12.94 21.85
C SER A 469 -8.78 13.17 21.15
N ILE A 470 -7.85 12.22 21.28
CA ILE A 470 -6.54 12.29 20.64
C ILE A 470 -6.70 12.01 19.16
N LYS A 471 -6.50 13.06 18.35
CA LYS A 471 -6.51 12.92 16.89
C LYS A 471 -5.11 12.52 16.42
N ILE A 472 -5.04 11.40 15.71
CA ILE A 472 -3.81 10.84 15.17
C ILE A 472 -3.76 11.18 13.68
N ASN A 473 -2.57 11.52 13.15
CA ASN A 473 -2.39 11.68 11.72
C ASN A 473 -2.66 10.33 11.02
N ALA A 474 -3.54 10.30 10.04
CA ALA A 474 -3.87 9.09 9.29
C ALA A 474 -2.62 8.46 8.65
N GLN A 475 -1.75 9.28 8.05
CA GLN A 475 -0.46 8.86 7.46
C GLN A 475 0.67 8.69 8.51
N GLY A 476 0.34 8.61 9.79
CA GLY A 476 1.30 8.53 10.89
C GLY A 476 1.61 7.12 11.36
N PHE A 477 1.40 6.07 10.56
CA PHE A 477 1.64 4.68 10.93
C PHE A 477 0.94 4.27 12.24
N ASN A 478 -0.31 4.70 12.41
CA ASN A 478 -1.05 4.58 13.67
C ASN A 478 -1.71 3.21 13.91
N GLU A 479 -1.47 2.22 13.05
CA GLU A 479 -2.10 0.90 13.11
C GLU A 479 -1.79 0.11 14.39
N GLY A 480 -0.69 0.44 15.10
CA GLY A 480 -0.30 -0.25 16.34
C GLY A 480 -1.33 -0.18 17.46
N GLU A 481 -2.23 0.80 17.44
CA GLU A 481 -3.29 0.92 18.45
C GLU A 481 -4.31 -0.23 18.38
N TYR A 482 -4.52 -0.83 17.21
CA TYR A 482 -5.47 -1.93 17.05
C TYR A 482 -5.02 -3.24 17.72
N ALA A 483 -3.73 -3.43 17.94
CA ALA A 483 -3.23 -4.56 18.72
C ALA A 483 -3.71 -4.55 20.18
N LYS A 484 -4.06 -3.35 20.70
CA LYS A 484 -4.56 -3.13 22.06
C LYS A 484 -6.09 -3.22 22.16
N ALA A 485 -6.81 -3.40 21.05
CA ALA A 485 -8.26 -3.41 21.02
C ALA A 485 -8.84 -4.52 21.93
N THR A 486 -9.82 -4.13 22.75
CA THR A 486 -10.54 -5.03 23.66
C THR A 486 -11.96 -5.31 23.16
N ALA A 487 -12.71 -6.10 23.90
CA ALA A 487 -14.12 -6.37 23.61
C ALA A 487 -15.04 -5.15 23.79
N GLU A 488 -14.57 -4.09 24.43
CA GLU A 488 -15.30 -2.82 24.60
C GLU A 488 -15.27 -1.97 23.33
N GLU A 489 -14.31 -2.23 22.43
CA GLU A 489 -14.27 -1.60 21.12
C GLU A 489 -15.24 -2.27 20.18
N ILE A 490 -16.21 -1.52 19.67
CA ILE A 490 -17.19 -1.99 18.70
C ILE A 490 -17.07 -1.15 17.43
N ARG A 491 -17.12 -1.80 16.26
CA ARG A 491 -17.17 -1.15 14.95
C ARG A 491 -18.49 -1.47 14.26
N PHE A 492 -19.05 -0.48 13.56
CA PHE A 492 -20.36 -0.61 12.94
C PHE A 492 -20.29 -0.54 11.42
N THR A 493 -20.99 -1.47 10.79
CA THR A 493 -21.32 -1.41 9.38
C THR A 493 -22.81 -1.60 9.19
N GLN A 494 -23.34 -1.26 8.00
CA GLN A 494 -24.76 -1.48 7.70
C GLN A 494 -24.96 -2.02 6.28
N LYS A 495 -26.01 -2.83 6.11
CA LYS A 495 -26.49 -3.32 4.82
C LYS A 495 -28.03 -3.45 4.86
N GLY A 496 -28.71 -2.66 4.04
CA GLY A 496 -30.16 -2.59 4.09
C GLY A 496 -30.72 -2.22 5.48
N ARG A 497 -31.54 -3.11 6.06
CA ARG A 497 -32.13 -2.91 7.40
C ARG A 497 -31.28 -3.48 8.54
N HIS A 498 -30.10 -3.97 8.26
CA HIS A 498 -29.24 -4.57 9.27
C HIS A 498 -28.09 -3.64 9.64
N ILE A 499 -27.84 -3.55 10.95
CA ILE A 499 -26.60 -3.02 11.52
C ILE A 499 -25.78 -4.23 11.92
N TYR A 500 -24.49 -4.20 11.63
CA TYR A 500 -23.51 -5.17 12.13
C TYR A 500 -22.65 -4.50 13.17
N ALA A 501 -22.63 -5.06 14.37
CA ALA A 501 -21.76 -4.62 15.46
C ALA A 501 -20.64 -5.66 15.64
N ILE A 502 -19.41 -5.26 15.32
CA ILE A 502 -18.21 -6.07 15.40
C ILE A 502 -17.47 -5.70 16.67
N ALA A 503 -17.54 -6.52 17.72
CA ALA A 503 -16.73 -6.31 18.92
C ALA A 503 -15.30 -6.81 18.65
N LEU A 504 -14.28 -5.96 18.93
CA LEU A 504 -12.89 -6.25 18.56
C LEU A 504 -12.18 -7.25 19.50
N GLY A 505 -12.96 -7.96 20.28
CA GLY A 505 -12.56 -9.06 21.16
C GLY A 505 -13.76 -9.79 21.73
N TRP A 506 -13.56 -10.99 22.27
CA TRP A 506 -14.61 -11.72 22.97
C TRP A 506 -14.65 -11.25 24.42
N PRO A 507 -15.78 -10.72 24.95
CA PRO A 507 -15.86 -10.27 26.33
C PRO A 507 -15.80 -11.43 27.32
N GLU A 508 -15.03 -11.27 28.39
CA GLU A 508 -14.92 -12.30 29.47
C GLU A 508 -16.26 -12.59 30.14
N SER A 509 -17.10 -11.56 30.28
CA SER A 509 -18.45 -11.69 30.82
C SER A 509 -19.44 -12.41 29.91
N ASN A 510 -19.06 -12.73 28.67
CA ASN A 510 -19.96 -13.17 27.61
C ASN A 510 -21.16 -12.22 27.39
N LYS A 511 -20.99 -10.91 27.66
CA LYS A 511 -22.00 -9.88 27.41
C LYS A 511 -21.42 -8.73 26.58
N VAL A 512 -22.18 -8.28 25.58
CA VAL A 512 -21.89 -7.09 24.82
C VAL A 512 -23.00 -6.09 25.07
N THR A 513 -22.65 -4.88 25.49
CA THR A 513 -23.60 -3.76 25.61
C THR A 513 -23.25 -2.69 24.58
N ILE A 514 -24.16 -2.42 23.66
CA ILE A 514 -24.02 -1.43 22.60
C ILE A 514 -24.74 -0.16 23.03
N LYS A 515 -23.99 0.83 23.52
CA LYS A 515 -24.52 2.08 24.08
C LYS A 515 -25.22 2.93 23.02
N SER A 516 -24.70 2.94 21.80
CA SER A 516 -25.28 3.68 20.66
C SER A 516 -26.67 3.18 20.25
N LEU A 517 -27.06 2.00 20.70
CA LEU A 517 -28.40 1.41 20.50
C LEU A 517 -29.25 1.43 21.77
N ALA A 518 -28.98 2.34 22.70
CA ALA A 518 -29.86 2.60 23.86
C ALA A 518 -31.26 3.05 23.42
N LYS A 519 -32.23 2.79 24.26
CA LYS A 519 -33.59 3.27 24.04
C LYS A 519 -33.60 4.81 24.07
N GLY A 520 -34.05 5.42 22.97
CA GLY A 520 -34.03 6.89 22.83
C GLY A 520 -32.70 7.45 22.32
N SER A 521 -31.75 6.61 21.88
CA SER A 521 -30.49 7.04 21.28
C SER A 521 -30.71 7.97 20.08
N ALA A 522 -29.82 8.96 19.93
CA ALA A 522 -29.78 9.84 18.77
C ALA A 522 -29.51 9.09 17.45
N TYR A 523 -28.85 7.96 17.53
CA TYR A 523 -28.41 7.16 16.36
C TYR A 523 -29.45 6.14 15.89
N HIS A 524 -30.41 5.79 16.76
CA HIS A 524 -31.46 4.83 16.44
C HIS A 524 -32.76 5.13 17.17
N LYS A 525 -33.78 5.57 16.43
CA LYS A 525 -35.10 5.96 16.96
C LYS A 525 -36.16 4.85 16.93
N GLY A 526 -35.78 3.61 16.88
CA GLY A 526 -36.70 2.49 16.76
C GLY A 526 -36.47 1.39 17.80
N SER A 527 -37.31 0.36 17.77
CA SER A 527 -37.08 -0.87 18.52
C SER A 527 -36.24 -1.85 17.70
N ILE A 528 -35.37 -2.58 18.37
CA ILE A 528 -34.63 -3.68 17.76
C ILE A 528 -35.55 -4.90 17.65
N ARG A 529 -35.66 -5.46 16.43
CA ARG A 529 -36.55 -6.60 16.14
C ARG A 529 -35.90 -7.94 16.46
N SER A 530 -34.65 -8.08 16.13
CA SER A 530 -33.87 -9.31 16.42
C SER A 530 -32.38 -9.03 16.45
N VAL A 531 -31.67 -9.87 17.18
CA VAL A 531 -30.21 -9.91 17.22
C VAL A 531 -29.77 -11.34 16.94
N GLU A 532 -28.79 -11.50 16.08
CA GLU A 532 -28.15 -12.77 15.74
C GLU A 532 -26.64 -12.65 15.90
N LEU A 533 -26.01 -13.67 16.46
CA LEU A 533 -24.57 -13.83 16.38
C LEU A 533 -24.24 -14.61 15.10
N LEU A 534 -23.47 -14.02 14.21
CA LEU A 534 -23.08 -14.70 12.96
C LEU A 534 -22.37 -16.02 13.28
N GLY A 535 -22.73 -17.07 12.56
CA GLY A 535 -22.22 -18.45 12.80
C GLY A 535 -22.83 -19.17 14.00
N TYR A 536 -23.80 -18.56 14.70
CA TYR A 536 -24.47 -19.21 15.85
C TYR A 536 -26.00 -19.17 15.74
N GLY A 537 -26.59 -17.99 15.40
CA GLY A 537 -28.03 -17.80 15.29
C GLY A 537 -28.57 -16.74 16.25
N LYS A 538 -29.89 -16.78 16.49
CA LYS A 538 -30.61 -15.77 17.30
C LYS A 538 -30.18 -15.79 18.76
N LEU A 539 -30.05 -14.57 19.31
CA LEU A 539 -29.72 -14.34 20.71
C LEU A 539 -30.84 -13.56 21.43
N LYS A 540 -30.93 -13.77 22.75
CA LYS A 540 -31.72 -12.90 23.60
C LYS A 540 -30.99 -11.56 23.78
N ALA A 541 -31.72 -10.48 23.60
CA ALA A 541 -31.22 -9.13 23.78
C ALA A 541 -32.20 -8.31 24.60
N HIS A 542 -31.68 -7.38 25.40
CA HIS A 542 -32.45 -6.43 26.18
C HIS A 542 -32.03 -5.02 25.80
N GLN A 543 -33.01 -4.15 25.49
CA GLN A 543 -32.77 -2.74 25.13
C GLN A 543 -33.40 -1.83 26.20
N ASP A 544 -32.56 -1.03 26.84
CA ASP A 544 -32.95 -0.04 27.84
C ASP A 544 -32.24 1.32 27.59
N SER A 545 -32.28 2.22 28.58
CA SER A 545 -31.61 3.53 28.52
C SER A 545 -30.10 3.45 28.47
N GLU A 546 -29.49 2.33 28.90
CA GLU A 546 -28.05 2.13 28.96
C GLU A 546 -27.48 1.56 27.65
N GLY A 547 -28.30 0.82 26.89
CA GLY A 547 -27.89 0.23 25.65
C GLY A 547 -28.70 -0.96 25.18
N LEU A 548 -28.22 -1.61 24.14
CA LEU A 548 -28.63 -2.94 23.71
C LEU A 548 -27.67 -3.98 24.28
N THR A 549 -28.09 -4.68 25.32
CA THR A 549 -27.30 -5.74 25.97
C THR A 549 -27.65 -7.10 25.38
N VAL A 550 -26.62 -7.84 24.96
CA VAL A 550 -26.72 -9.15 24.33
C VAL A 550 -25.86 -10.15 25.10
N CYS A 551 -26.46 -11.29 25.49
CA CYS A 551 -25.73 -12.40 26.10
C CYS A 551 -25.18 -13.32 24.98
N LEU A 552 -23.86 -13.42 24.90
CA LEU A 552 -23.18 -14.34 23.98
C LEU A 552 -23.16 -15.76 24.55
N PRO A 553 -23.07 -16.79 23.71
CA PRO A 553 -22.76 -18.15 24.16
C PRO A 553 -21.33 -18.20 24.71
N GLN A 554 -20.99 -19.33 25.33
CA GLN A 554 -19.62 -19.54 25.77
C GLN A 554 -18.65 -19.45 24.59
N LYS A 555 -17.52 -18.79 24.77
CA LYS A 555 -16.51 -18.60 23.75
C LYS A 555 -15.99 -19.95 23.25
N LYS A 556 -16.06 -20.19 21.94
CA LYS A 556 -15.42 -21.34 21.31
C LYS A 556 -13.92 -21.11 21.17
N ALA A 557 -13.15 -22.18 21.18
CA ALA A 557 -11.71 -22.10 20.88
C ALA A 557 -11.48 -21.44 19.52
N GLY A 558 -10.49 -20.56 19.41
CA GLY A 558 -10.16 -19.82 18.19
C GLY A 558 -11.13 -18.67 17.82
N ALA A 559 -12.18 -18.38 18.62
CA ALA A 559 -13.06 -17.25 18.36
C ALA A 559 -12.33 -15.92 18.59
N ILE A 560 -12.26 -15.08 17.56
CA ILE A 560 -11.53 -13.78 17.59
C ILE A 560 -12.44 -12.66 18.06
N ALA A 561 -13.42 -12.31 17.23
CA ALA A 561 -14.28 -11.14 17.37
C ALA A 561 -15.73 -11.54 17.04
N PRO A 562 -16.68 -11.43 17.98
CA PRO A 562 -18.07 -11.75 17.72
C PRO A 562 -18.70 -10.64 16.87
N VAL A 563 -19.56 -11.03 15.93
CA VAL A 563 -20.30 -10.12 15.05
C VAL A 563 -21.79 -10.28 15.28
N LEU A 564 -22.44 -9.23 15.75
CA LEU A 564 -23.87 -9.17 15.96
C LEU A 564 -24.57 -8.57 14.76
N LYS A 565 -25.47 -9.32 14.13
CA LYS A 565 -26.39 -8.86 13.10
C LYS A 565 -27.68 -8.38 13.78
N ILE A 566 -27.95 -7.11 13.68
CA ILE A 566 -29.03 -6.42 14.39
C ILE A 566 -30.07 -5.95 13.38
N LYS A 567 -31.29 -6.43 13.47
CA LYS A 567 -32.39 -6.03 12.59
C LYS A 567 -33.20 -4.90 13.22
N ARG A 568 -33.30 -3.80 12.49
CA ARG A 568 -34.12 -2.63 12.83
C ARG A 568 -35.57 -2.82 12.44
#